data_b7148e0aa5c801de669ec4c5a5d762f3
#
_entry.id   b7148e0aa5c801de669ec4c5a5d762f3
#
_cell.length_a   1.000
_cell.length_b   1.000
_cell.length_c   1.000
_cell.angle_alpha   90.00
_cell.angle_beta   90.00
_cell.angle_gamma   90.00
#
_symmetry.space_group_name_H-M   'P 1'
#
loop_
_entity.id
_entity.type
_entity.pdbx_description
1 polymer ?
#
loop_
_entity_poly.entity_id
_entity_poly.type
_entity_poly.pdbx_seq_one_letter_code
_entity_poly.pdbx_strand_id
1 'polypeptide(L)'
;PEEEWIKVSEYCDNDVLATEAVFNARQADWVAREVLADLSGLSLNDTTNQHTTKIIFGNDPNPQSKFEYTDLSEMFPGYKFEGGKSEYRGEDPGEGGYVYSEPGMYGNVALIDIASMHPSSIELLNLFGPYTKNFSDIKQARIAIKHHDYDAAKQMLDGKLAKYLNGSEEQADALAYALKIVINSVYGLTSAKFPNKFKDPRNVDNIVAKRGALFMIDLKHAVQEKGWTVAHIKTDSIKIPDATPEKINFVVEFGKKYGYNFDHESTYREMCLVNKSTYIAKVESGKHAGEWVGVAAQFQHPYVSLFIHNKCCKHGQQK
;
A
#
# COMPACT_ATOMS: atom_id res chain seq x y z
N PRO A 1 18.50 43.97 14.56
CA PRO A 1 18.81 44.42 15.90
C PRO A 1 19.25 43.25 16.76
N GLU A 2 20.17 43.46 17.71
CA GLU A 2 20.67 42.38 18.60
C GLU A 2 19.55 41.68 19.39
N GLU A 3 18.47 42.40 19.69
CA GLU A 3 17.30 41.86 20.37
C GLU A 3 16.57 40.74 19.56
N GLU A 4 16.71 40.73 18.25
CA GLU A 4 16.14 39.66 17.39
C GLU A 4 17.03 38.41 17.40
N TRP A 5 18.33 38.54 17.64
CA TRP A 5 19.23 37.39 17.71
C TRP A 5 18.93 36.45 18.85
N ILE A 6 18.45 36.98 19.99
CA ILE A 6 18.03 36.18 21.15
C ILE A 6 16.86 35.30 20.75
N LYS A 7 15.84 35.85 20.07
CA LYS A 7 14.67 35.08 19.60
C LYS A 7 15.05 34.02 18.55
N VAL A 8 16.00 34.34 17.67
CA VAL A 8 16.51 33.37 16.68
C VAL A 8 17.24 32.24 17.39
N SER A 9 18.07 32.54 18.41
CA SER A 9 18.77 31.52 19.19
C SER A 9 17.78 30.61 19.92
N GLU A 10 16.78 31.18 20.61
CA GLU A 10 15.73 30.43 21.29
C GLU A 10 14.94 29.52 20.32
N TYR A 11 14.64 30.02 19.11
CA TYR A 11 14.00 29.22 18.06
C TYR A 11 14.89 28.05 17.61
N CYS A 12 16.17 28.28 17.36
CA CYS A 12 17.12 27.24 17.00
C CYS A 12 17.27 26.19 18.09
N ASP A 13 17.34 26.60 19.36
CA ASP A 13 17.41 25.69 20.51
C ASP A 13 16.17 24.81 20.59
N ASN A 14 14.99 25.39 20.37
CA ASN A 14 13.72 24.62 20.32
C ASN A 14 13.69 23.63 19.15
N ASP A 15 14.22 23.96 17.97
CA ASP A 15 14.33 23.05 16.82
C ASP A 15 15.25 21.87 17.13
N VAL A 16 16.37 22.11 17.82
CA VAL A 16 17.27 21.04 18.27
C VAL A 16 16.58 20.12 19.26
N LEU A 17 15.93 20.68 20.28
CA LEU A 17 15.19 19.91 21.29
C LEU A 17 14.04 19.09 20.66
N ALA A 18 13.31 19.68 19.71
CA ALA A 18 12.26 18.99 18.98
C ALA A 18 12.83 17.83 18.14
N THR A 19 13.96 18.05 17.48
CA THR A 19 14.64 17.02 16.69
C THR A 19 15.13 15.87 17.57
N GLU A 20 15.72 16.19 18.73
CA GLU A 20 16.13 15.19 19.73
C GLU A 20 14.94 14.38 20.25
N ALA A 21 13.83 15.06 20.58
CA ALA A 21 12.62 14.39 21.02
C ALA A 21 12.06 13.42 19.96
N VAL A 22 12.05 13.83 18.68
CA VAL A 22 11.65 12.97 17.57
C VAL A 22 12.60 11.78 17.43
N PHE A 23 13.91 12.01 17.49
CA PHE A 23 14.90 10.93 17.43
C PHE A 23 14.69 9.90 18.56
N ASN A 24 14.51 10.39 19.79
CA ASN A 24 14.28 9.52 20.95
C ASN A 24 12.96 8.74 20.85
N ALA A 25 11.91 9.33 20.28
CA ALA A 25 10.63 8.68 20.05
C ALA A 25 10.62 7.68 18.86
N ARG A 26 11.62 7.73 17.98
CA ARG A 26 11.68 6.97 16.73
C ARG A 26 12.86 6.00 16.65
N GLN A 27 13.24 5.40 17.77
CA GLN A 27 14.37 4.46 17.81
C GLN A 27 14.23 3.27 16.87
N ALA A 28 12.99 2.80 16.62
CA ALA A 28 12.74 1.73 15.67
C ALA A 28 13.17 2.10 14.23
N ASP A 29 13.02 3.37 13.84
CA ASP A 29 13.49 3.85 12.53
C ASP A 29 15.02 3.88 12.45
N TRP A 30 15.68 4.21 13.56
CA TRP A 30 17.14 4.17 13.64
C TRP A 30 17.67 2.74 13.49
N VAL A 31 17.13 1.79 14.27
CA VAL A 31 17.51 0.37 14.16
C VAL A 31 17.24 -0.17 12.76
N ALA A 32 16.11 0.18 12.14
CA ALA A 32 15.85 -0.19 10.76
C ALA A 32 16.89 0.41 9.78
N ARG A 33 17.37 1.61 10.05
CA ARG A 33 18.46 2.24 9.27
C ARG A 33 19.78 1.48 9.41
N GLU A 34 20.12 1.02 10.61
CA GLU A 34 21.30 0.17 10.84
C GLU A 34 21.19 -1.14 10.07
N VAL A 35 20.03 -1.79 10.08
CA VAL A 35 19.76 -3.00 9.29
C VAL A 35 19.92 -2.72 7.79
N LEU A 36 19.40 -1.60 7.28
CA LEU A 36 19.54 -1.24 5.86
C LEU A 36 21.01 -0.98 5.47
N ALA A 37 21.76 -0.29 6.31
CA ALA A 37 23.18 -0.03 6.09
C ALA A 37 23.99 -1.33 6.04
N ASP A 38 23.74 -2.25 6.96
CA ASP A 38 24.39 -3.53 7.01
C ASP A 38 24.03 -4.45 5.81
N LEU A 39 22.75 -4.52 5.42
CA LEU A 39 22.31 -5.29 4.25
C LEU A 39 22.87 -4.75 2.93
N SER A 40 23.01 -3.45 2.80
CA SER A 40 23.50 -2.81 1.58
C SER A 40 25.02 -2.69 1.54
N GLY A 41 25.70 -2.70 2.70
CA GLY A 41 27.11 -2.39 2.86
C GLY A 41 27.42 -0.90 2.61
N LEU A 42 26.43 -0.01 2.74
CA LEU A 42 26.57 1.44 2.61
C LEU A 42 26.62 2.11 3.98
N SER A 43 26.98 3.40 4.02
CA SER A 43 27.01 4.19 5.25
C SER A 43 25.61 4.44 5.79
N LEU A 44 25.48 4.59 7.11
CA LEU A 44 24.25 5.06 7.78
C LEU A 44 23.75 6.41 7.24
N ASN A 45 24.66 7.24 6.71
CA ASN A 45 24.32 8.54 6.14
C ASN A 45 23.82 8.49 4.70
N ASP A 46 23.96 7.33 4.03
CA ASP A 46 23.38 7.14 2.70
C ASP A 46 21.84 7.17 2.75
N THR A 47 21.23 7.60 1.66
CA THR A 47 19.77 7.72 1.61
C THR A 47 19.08 6.34 1.57
N THR A 48 17.84 6.28 2.02
CA THR A 48 17.02 5.06 1.90
C THR A 48 16.96 4.54 0.46
N ASN A 49 16.91 5.46 -0.52
CA ASN A 49 16.90 5.10 -1.94
C ASN A 49 18.20 4.44 -2.38
N GLN A 50 19.37 4.89 -1.88
CA GLN A 50 20.67 4.29 -2.17
C GLN A 50 20.75 2.88 -1.56
N HIS A 51 20.35 2.72 -0.28
CA HIS A 51 20.27 1.39 0.36
C HIS A 51 19.37 0.45 -0.44
N THR A 52 18.15 0.89 -0.76
CA THR A 52 17.17 0.10 -1.52
C THR A 52 17.73 -0.31 -2.88
N THR A 53 18.32 0.63 -3.62
CA THR A 53 18.97 0.38 -4.91
C THR A 53 20.04 -0.69 -4.79
N LYS A 54 20.92 -0.58 -3.78
CA LYS A 54 22.02 -1.50 -3.57
C LYS A 54 21.56 -2.90 -3.18
N ILE A 55 20.52 -3.00 -2.35
CA ILE A 55 19.95 -4.30 -1.93
C ILE A 55 19.32 -5.02 -3.12
N ILE A 56 18.58 -4.31 -3.98
CA ILE A 56 17.87 -4.92 -5.11
C ILE A 56 18.80 -5.21 -6.29
N PHE A 57 19.61 -4.23 -6.72
CA PHE A 57 20.39 -4.32 -7.96
C PHE A 57 21.88 -4.62 -7.75
N GLY A 58 22.34 -4.65 -6.49
CA GLY A 58 23.76 -4.88 -6.19
C GLY A 58 24.64 -3.76 -6.75
N ASN A 59 25.69 -4.15 -7.48
CA ASN A 59 26.65 -3.22 -8.09
C ASN A 59 26.37 -2.93 -9.57
N ASP A 60 25.20 -3.34 -10.10
CA ASP A 60 24.90 -3.09 -11.51
C ASP A 60 24.79 -1.58 -11.79
N PRO A 61 25.64 -1.02 -12.68
CA PRO A 61 25.59 0.41 -13.01
C PRO A 61 24.34 0.77 -13.82
N ASN A 62 23.78 -0.19 -14.59
CA ASN A 62 22.65 0.04 -15.49
C ASN A 62 21.62 -1.12 -15.43
N PRO A 63 20.93 -1.30 -14.28
CA PRO A 63 19.97 -2.37 -14.11
C PRO A 63 18.76 -2.25 -15.04
N GLN A 64 18.39 -1.03 -15.44
CA GLN A 64 17.23 -0.76 -16.31
C GLN A 64 17.34 -1.42 -17.68
N SER A 65 18.56 -1.70 -18.17
CA SER A 65 18.76 -2.41 -19.43
C SER A 65 18.24 -3.86 -19.43
N LYS A 66 17.94 -4.37 -18.24
CA LYS A 66 17.45 -5.76 -18.02
C LYS A 66 16.00 -5.80 -17.58
N PHE A 67 15.33 -4.63 -17.50
CA PHE A 67 13.93 -4.55 -17.10
C PHE A 67 13.02 -5.10 -18.19
N GLU A 68 11.95 -5.75 -17.75
CA GLU A 68 10.87 -6.17 -18.63
C GLU A 68 9.77 -5.11 -18.61
N TYR A 69 9.21 -4.84 -19.78
CA TYR A 69 8.07 -3.95 -19.93
C TYR A 69 6.93 -4.69 -20.59
N THR A 70 5.77 -4.60 -19.96
CA THR A 70 4.52 -5.21 -20.46
C THR A 70 3.57 -4.10 -20.89
N ASP A 71 3.07 -4.16 -22.10
CA ASP A 71 1.95 -3.35 -22.53
C ASP A 71 0.68 -3.88 -21.85
N LEU A 72 0.09 -3.08 -20.97
CA LEU A 72 -1.11 -3.50 -20.24
C LEU A 72 -2.33 -3.68 -21.13
N SER A 73 -2.36 -3.12 -22.34
CA SER A 73 -3.45 -3.33 -23.31
C SER A 73 -3.52 -4.79 -23.80
N GLU A 74 -2.41 -5.53 -23.77
CA GLU A 74 -2.39 -6.95 -24.09
C GLU A 74 -3.07 -7.79 -22.99
N MET A 75 -2.90 -7.38 -21.72
CA MET A 75 -3.48 -8.04 -20.56
C MET A 75 -4.92 -7.60 -20.29
N PHE A 76 -5.21 -6.33 -20.56
CA PHE A 76 -6.51 -5.68 -20.38
C PHE A 76 -6.98 -5.07 -21.71
N PRO A 77 -7.58 -5.88 -22.62
CA PRO A 77 -7.99 -5.42 -23.94
C PRO A 77 -8.96 -4.23 -23.86
N GLY A 78 -8.60 -3.15 -24.57
CA GLY A 78 -9.34 -1.90 -24.53
C GLY A 78 -8.82 -0.85 -23.54
N TYR A 79 -7.80 -1.16 -22.74
CA TYR A 79 -7.06 -0.15 -21.99
C TYR A 79 -6.35 0.82 -22.94
N LYS A 80 -6.44 2.11 -22.64
CA LYS A 80 -5.79 3.18 -23.39
C LYS A 80 -5.10 4.15 -22.44
N PHE A 81 -3.91 4.61 -22.84
CA PHE A 81 -3.22 5.72 -22.21
C PHE A 81 -2.81 6.71 -23.30
N GLU A 82 -3.51 7.84 -23.38
CA GLU A 82 -3.28 8.86 -24.39
C GLU A 82 -3.32 10.25 -23.77
N GLY A 83 -2.38 11.12 -24.14
CA GLY A 83 -2.32 12.50 -23.66
C GLY A 83 -2.25 12.61 -22.11
N GLY A 84 -1.65 11.64 -21.43
CA GLY A 84 -1.56 11.60 -19.97
C GLY A 84 -2.84 11.16 -19.25
N LYS A 85 -3.85 10.68 -19.99
CA LYS A 85 -5.11 10.18 -19.45
C LYS A 85 -5.24 8.69 -19.70
N SER A 86 -5.80 8.00 -18.71
CA SER A 86 -6.09 6.57 -18.79
C SER A 86 -7.59 6.34 -18.95
N GLU A 87 -7.96 5.36 -19.75
CA GLU A 87 -9.33 4.91 -19.89
C GLU A 87 -9.38 3.39 -20.03
N TYR A 88 -10.30 2.76 -19.29
CA TYR A 88 -10.60 1.34 -19.41
C TYR A 88 -12.07 1.07 -19.12
N ARG A 89 -12.77 0.39 -20.03
CA ARG A 89 -14.20 0.06 -19.93
C ARG A 89 -15.09 1.29 -19.65
N GLY A 90 -14.72 2.46 -20.19
CA GLY A 90 -15.42 3.73 -19.96
C GLY A 90 -15.15 4.40 -18.61
N GLU A 91 -14.13 3.96 -17.89
CA GLU A 91 -13.78 4.46 -16.59
C GLU A 91 -12.33 4.98 -16.54
N ASP A 92 -12.06 5.91 -15.62
CA ASP A 92 -10.72 6.40 -15.33
C ASP A 92 -10.06 5.52 -14.23
N PRO A 93 -9.01 4.77 -14.55
CA PRO A 93 -8.28 3.97 -13.56
C PRO A 93 -7.56 4.78 -12.48
N GLY A 94 -7.43 6.10 -12.65
CA GLY A 94 -6.69 6.98 -11.76
C GLY A 94 -5.17 6.88 -11.92
N GLU A 95 -4.42 7.76 -11.26
CA GLU A 95 -2.95 7.76 -11.33
C GLU A 95 -2.29 6.75 -10.38
N GLY A 96 -2.81 6.64 -9.16
CA GLY A 96 -2.24 5.80 -8.08
C GLY A 96 -3.09 4.59 -7.70
N GLY A 97 -4.26 4.43 -8.30
CA GLY A 97 -5.19 3.34 -8.05
C GLY A 97 -6.64 3.75 -8.33
N TYR A 98 -7.47 2.75 -8.60
CA TYR A 98 -8.88 2.96 -8.92
C TYR A 98 -9.71 3.27 -7.67
N VAL A 99 -10.62 4.22 -7.79
CA VAL A 99 -11.56 4.59 -6.73
C VAL A 99 -12.99 4.67 -7.27
N TYR A 100 -13.87 3.85 -6.70
CA TYR A 100 -15.29 3.80 -7.01
C TYR A 100 -16.13 4.01 -5.76
N SER A 101 -17.29 4.66 -5.86
CA SER A 101 -18.22 4.80 -4.72
C SER A 101 -19.66 4.96 -5.20
N GLU A 102 -20.56 4.26 -4.54
CA GLU A 102 -22.00 4.52 -4.55
C GLU A 102 -22.40 5.05 -3.17
N PRO A 103 -22.59 6.37 -2.99
CA PRO A 103 -22.97 6.93 -1.71
C PRO A 103 -24.30 6.34 -1.20
N GLY A 104 -24.36 5.99 0.08
CA GLY A 104 -25.55 5.38 0.68
C GLY A 104 -25.31 4.80 2.06
N MET A 105 -26.38 4.20 2.60
CA MET A 105 -26.34 3.42 3.84
C MET A 105 -26.36 1.93 3.49
N TYR A 106 -25.45 1.19 4.07
CA TYR A 106 -25.26 -0.24 3.80
C TYR A 106 -25.19 -1.02 5.09
N GLY A 107 -25.76 -2.22 5.10
CA GLY A 107 -25.64 -3.20 6.18
C GLY A 107 -24.80 -4.40 5.78
N ASN A 108 -24.23 -5.08 6.77
CA ASN A 108 -23.48 -6.31 6.61
C ASN A 108 -22.46 -6.22 5.45
N VAL A 109 -21.48 -5.31 5.55
CA VAL A 109 -20.53 -5.00 4.47
C VAL A 109 -19.23 -5.74 4.68
N ALA A 110 -18.84 -6.61 3.75
CA ALA A 110 -17.50 -7.20 3.75
C ALA A 110 -16.47 -6.19 3.24
N LEU A 111 -15.42 -5.98 4.02
CA LEU A 111 -14.17 -5.35 3.59
C LEU A 111 -13.19 -6.45 3.17
N ILE A 112 -12.85 -6.47 1.90
CA ILE A 112 -11.95 -7.46 1.31
C ILE A 112 -10.79 -6.70 0.66
N ASP A 113 -9.56 -6.98 1.08
CA ASP A 113 -8.36 -6.21 0.75
C ASP A 113 -7.29 -7.06 0.06
N ILE A 114 -6.57 -6.49 -0.91
CA ILE A 114 -5.48 -7.19 -1.58
C ILE A 114 -4.21 -7.15 -0.71
N ALA A 115 -3.70 -8.30 -0.36
CA ALA A 115 -2.42 -8.42 0.32
C ALA A 115 -1.28 -7.85 -0.53
N SER A 116 -0.85 -6.61 -0.22
CA SER A 116 0.30 -5.96 -0.89
C SER A 116 0.13 -5.79 -2.41
N MET A 117 -0.91 -5.12 -2.88
CA MET A 117 -1.26 -4.98 -4.31
C MET A 117 -0.10 -4.50 -5.19
N HIS A 118 0.54 -3.37 -4.86
CA HIS A 118 1.63 -2.83 -5.68
C HIS A 118 2.88 -3.75 -5.71
N PRO A 119 3.35 -4.29 -4.58
CA PRO A 119 4.40 -5.30 -4.59
C PRO A 119 4.05 -6.53 -5.44
N SER A 120 2.83 -7.03 -5.35
CA SER A 120 2.36 -8.15 -6.17
C SER A 120 2.34 -7.79 -7.66
N SER A 121 1.94 -6.56 -8.01
CA SER A 121 2.00 -6.08 -9.40
C SER A 121 3.44 -6.05 -9.94
N ILE A 122 4.42 -5.63 -9.15
CA ILE A 122 5.85 -5.64 -9.52
C ILE A 122 6.31 -7.07 -9.84
N GLU A 123 5.97 -8.03 -8.98
CA GLU A 123 6.32 -9.45 -9.19
C GLU A 123 5.65 -10.04 -10.44
N LEU A 124 4.35 -9.80 -10.59
CA LEU A 124 3.55 -10.34 -11.69
C LEU A 124 3.95 -9.77 -13.07
N LEU A 125 4.46 -8.54 -13.08
CA LEU A 125 5.01 -7.90 -14.28
C LEU A 125 6.46 -8.28 -14.55
N ASN A 126 7.12 -9.01 -13.66
CA ASN A 126 8.57 -9.24 -13.68
C ASN A 126 9.36 -7.93 -13.94
N LEU A 127 8.89 -6.83 -13.31
CA LEU A 127 9.23 -5.46 -13.72
C LEU A 127 10.73 -5.18 -13.78
N PHE A 128 11.51 -5.78 -12.88
CA PHE A 128 12.95 -5.58 -12.80
C PHE A 128 13.74 -6.72 -13.46
N GLY A 129 13.08 -7.57 -14.28
CA GLY A 129 13.70 -8.72 -14.92
C GLY A 129 14.38 -9.64 -13.88
N PRO A 130 15.66 -9.97 -14.05
CA PRO A 130 16.35 -10.90 -13.13
C PRO A 130 16.42 -10.39 -11.68
N TYR A 131 16.26 -9.09 -11.44
CA TYR A 131 16.28 -8.51 -10.10
C TYR A 131 14.94 -8.58 -9.38
N THR A 132 13.86 -8.93 -10.08
CA THR A 132 12.54 -9.14 -9.46
C THR A 132 12.60 -10.20 -8.36
N LYS A 133 13.47 -11.21 -8.53
CA LYS A 133 13.71 -12.23 -7.49
C LYS A 133 14.15 -11.60 -6.16
N ASN A 134 15.11 -10.68 -6.16
CA ASN A 134 15.59 -10.03 -4.94
C ASN A 134 14.47 -9.25 -4.25
N PHE A 135 13.63 -8.58 -5.03
CA PHE A 135 12.46 -7.88 -4.50
C PHE A 135 11.43 -8.86 -3.92
N SER A 136 11.17 -9.96 -4.61
CA SER A 136 10.28 -11.03 -4.14
C SER A 136 10.79 -11.66 -2.85
N ASP A 137 12.08 -11.97 -2.77
CA ASP A 137 12.71 -12.49 -1.55
C ASP A 137 12.50 -11.55 -0.35
N ILE A 138 12.64 -10.23 -0.55
CA ILE A 138 12.40 -9.23 0.50
C ILE A 138 10.94 -9.25 0.96
N LYS A 139 9.99 -9.30 0.03
CA LYS A 139 8.56 -9.37 0.33
C LYS A 139 8.22 -10.65 1.08
N GLN A 140 8.68 -11.81 0.59
CA GLN A 140 8.42 -13.11 1.20
C GLN A 140 9.08 -13.24 2.59
N ALA A 141 10.31 -12.76 2.73
CA ALA A 141 10.98 -12.73 4.03
C ALA A 141 10.18 -11.94 5.06
N ARG A 142 9.69 -10.75 4.68
CA ARG A 142 8.85 -9.96 5.59
C ARG A 142 7.57 -10.69 5.97
N ILE A 143 6.92 -11.38 5.04
CA ILE A 143 5.71 -12.17 5.30
C ILE A 143 6.05 -13.32 6.26
N ALA A 144 7.10 -14.09 5.99
CA ALA A 144 7.56 -15.20 6.82
C ALA A 144 7.87 -14.74 8.26
N ILE A 145 8.59 -13.63 8.42
CA ILE A 145 8.89 -13.06 9.75
C ILE A 145 7.60 -12.73 10.50
N LYS A 146 6.63 -12.08 9.85
CA LYS A 146 5.34 -11.75 10.47
C LYS A 146 4.53 -12.98 10.93
N HIS A 147 4.77 -14.12 10.30
CA HIS A 147 4.17 -15.41 10.66
C HIS A 147 5.07 -16.26 11.56
N HIS A 148 6.18 -15.71 12.04
CA HIS A 148 7.20 -16.41 12.86
C HIS A 148 7.83 -17.62 12.16
N ASP A 149 7.75 -17.68 10.83
CA ASP A 149 8.45 -18.68 10.01
C ASP A 149 9.87 -18.19 9.69
N TYR A 150 10.71 -18.16 10.72
CA TYR A 150 12.08 -17.66 10.61
C TYR A 150 12.96 -18.56 9.73
N ASP A 151 12.69 -19.85 9.68
CA ASP A 151 13.49 -20.78 8.87
C ASP A 151 13.29 -20.55 7.37
N ALA A 152 12.08 -20.28 6.94
CA ALA A 152 11.82 -19.84 5.57
C ALA A 152 12.51 -18.49 5.29
N ALA A 153 12.38 -17.50 6.20
CA ALA A 153 12.98 -16.19 6.02
C ALA A 153 14.52 -16.23 5.92
N LYS A 154 15.18 -17.12 6.66
CA LYS A 154 16.65 -17.28 6.63
C LYS A 154 17.20 -17.68 5.25
N GLN A 155 16.40 -18.34 4.42
CA GLN A 155 16.80 -18.76 3.08
C GLN A 155 16.75 -17.63 2.05
N MET A 156 16.06 -16.55 2.33
CA MET A 156 15.87 -15.44 1.41
C MET A 156 17.13 -14.58 1.26
N LEU A 157 17.25 -13.88 0.12
CA LEU A 157 18.41 -13.04 -0.21
C LEU A 157 19.76 -13.78 -0.02
N ASP A 158 19.84 -15.02 -0.50
CA ASP A 158 21.03 -15.86 -0.41
C ASP A 158 21.55 -16.02 1.05
N GLY A 159 20.62 -16.10 2.01
CA GLY A 159 20.94 -16.34 3.42
C GLY A 159 21.41 -15.09 4.20
N LYS A 160 21.42 -13.91 3.60
CA LYS A 160 21.89 -12.67 4.24
C LYS A 160 21.05 -12.25 5.45
N LEU A 161 19.81 -12.74 5.55
CA LEU A 161 18.89 -12.38 6.64
C LEU A 161 19.09 -13.26 7.89
N ALA A 162 19.79 -14.38 7.80
CA ALA A 162 19.90 -15.37 8.88
C ALA A 162 20.45 -14.81 10.19
N LYS A 163 21.39 -13.85 10.11
CA LYS A 163 22.01 -13.25 11.31
C LYS A 163 21.03 -12.48 12.20
N TYR A 164 19.96 -11.91 11.62
CA TYR A 164 18.91 -11.19 12.36
C TYR A 164 17.85 -12.11 12.94
N LEU A 165 17.77 -13.36 12.46
CA LEU A 165 16.71 -14.31 12.78
C LEU A 165 17.18 -15.44 13.70
N ASN A 166 18.43 -15.37 14.16
CA ASN A 166 19.00 -16.29 15.16
C ASN A 166 19.05 -15.69 16.58
N GLY A 167 18.62 -14.46 16.74
CA GLY A 167 18.64 -13.69 17.97
C GLY A 167 17.27 -13.51 18.61
N SER A 168 17.01 -12.31 19.13
CA SER A 168 15.73 -11.96 19.77
C SER A 168 14.63 -11.64 18.75
N GLU A 169 13.37 -11.70 19.21
CA GLU A 169 12.20 -11.29 18.45
C GLU A 169 12.29 -9.81 18.01
N GLU A 170 12.86 -8.95 18.88
CA GLU A 170 13.09 -7.53 18.56
C GLU A 170 14.00 -7.34 17.34
N GLN A 171 15.01 -8.21 17.16
CA GLN A 171 15.86 -8.17 15.95
C GLN A 171 15.11 -8.61 14.71
N ALA A 172 14.25 -9.60 14.81
CA ALA A 172 13.39 -10.04 13.72
C ALA A 172 12.38 -8.96 13.34
N ASP A 173 11.78 -8.27 14.31
CA ASP A 173 10.86 -7.16 14.10
C ASP A 173 11.56 -5.95 13.45
N ALA A 174 12.76 -5.63 13.88
CA ALA A 174 13.57 -4.56 13.28
C ALA A 174 13.89 -4.88 11.80
N LEU A 175 14.25 -6.13 11.51
CA LEU A 175 14.44 -6.61 10.14
C LEU A 175 13.14 -6.47 9.33
N ALA A 176 12.01 -6.98 9.84
CA ALA A 176 10.72 -6.90 9.15
C ALA A 176 10.32 -5.45 8.85
N TYR A 177 10.64 -4.52 9.75
CA TYR A 177 10.40 -3.09 9.56
C TYR A 177 11.33 -2.50 8.48
N ALA A 178 12.62 -2.83 8.49
CA ALA A 178 13.55 -2.43 7.45
C ALA A 178 13.12 -2.93 6.06
N LEU A 179 12.72 -4.20 5.96
CA LEU A 179 12.20 -4.77 4.72
C LEU A 179 10.92 -4.07 4.24
N LYS A 180 10.02 -3.65 5.14
CA LYS A 180 8.85 -2.84 4.81
C LYS A 180 9.24 -1.50 4.20
N ILE A 181 10.27 -0.85 4.74
CA ILE A 181 10.78 0.42 4.19
C ILE A 181 11.28 0.21 2.76
N VAL A 182 12.04 -0.86 2.50
CA VAL A 182 12.51 -1.19 1.14
C VAL A 182 11.33 -1.39 0.19
N ILE A 183 10.36 -2.24 0.54
CA ILE A 183 9.19 -2.55 -0.29
C ILE A 183 8.43 -1.27 -0.68
N ASN A 184 8.17 -0.39 0.30
CA ASN A 184 7.45 0.85 0.05
C ASN A 184 8.26 1.83 -0.79
N SER A 185 9.58 1.91 -0.57
CA SER A 185 10.48 2.76 -1.35
C SER A 185 10.52 2.34 -2.82
N VAL A 186 10.56 1.05 -3.09
CA VAL A 186 10.59 0.52 -4.47
C VAL A 186 9.40 1.01 -5.28
N TYR A 187 8.16 0.84 -4.77
CA TYR A 187 6.98 1.33 -5.47
C TYR A 187 7.05 2.85 -5.72
N GLY A 188 7.40 3.63 -4.71
CA GLY A 188 7.55 5.08 -4.85
C GLY A 188 8.59 5.48 -5.90
N LEU A 189 9.69 4.72 -6.01
CA LEU A 189 10.74 4.98 -6.98
C LEU A 189 10.34 4.62 -8.42
N THR A 190 9.52 3.59 -8.64
CA THR A 190 9.04 3.25 -9.98
C THR A 190 8.17 4.36 -10.59
N SER A 191 7.41 5.09 -9.77
CA SER A 191 6.51 6.17 -10.17
C SER A 191 7.10 7.57 -10.02
N ALA A 192 8.31 7.72 -9.46
CA ALA A 192 8.94 9.00 -9.19
C ALA A 192 9.17 9.83 -10.46
N LYS A 193 8.99 11.15 -10.36
CA LYS A 193 9.24 12.09 -11.48
C LYS A 193 10.71 12.38 -11.72
N PHE A 194 11.58 12.11 -10.74
CA PHE A 194 13.02 12.31 -10.85
C PHE A 194 13.72 11.03 -11.37
N PRO A 195 14.88 11.16 -12.06
CA PRO A 195 15.67 10.02 -12.51
C PRO A 195 16.15 9.17 -11.34
N ASN A 196 15.96 7.87 -11.42
CA ASN A 196 16.45 6.91 -10.45
C ASN A 196 16.56 5.51 -11.12
N LYS A 197 17.22 4.56 -10.47
CA LYS A 197 17.50 3.25 -11.06
C LYS A 197 16.28 2.30 -11.14
N PHE A 198 15.16 2.64 -10.51
CA PHE A 198 13.91 1.85 -10.57
C PHE A 198 12.98 2.31 -11.69
N LYS A 199 13.25 3.48 -12.26
CA LYS A 199 12.39 4.05 -13.28
C LYS A 199 12.71 3.51 -14.66
N ASP A 200 11.75 2.82 -15.28
CA ASP A 200 11.82 2.46 -16.69
C ASP A 200 11.30 3.64 -17.54
N PRO A 201 12.07 4.17 -18.51
CA PRO A 201 11.60 5.24 -19.40
C PRO A 201 10.33 4.89 -20.21
N ARG A 202 10.08 3.61 -20.44
CA ARG A 202 8.88 3.11 -21.13
C ARG A 202 7.64 3.20 -20.25
N ASN A 203 7.80 3.20 -18.93
CA ASN A 203 6.72 3.27 -17.95
C ASN A 203 6.23 4.72 -17.79
N VAL A 204 5.38 5.16 -18.71
CA VAL A 204 4.83 6.53 -18.73
C VAL A 204 3.52 6.66 -17.99
N ASP A 205 2.82 5.56 -17.77
CA ASP A 205 1.46 5.48 -17.22
C ASP A 205 1.41 4.87 -15.78
N ASN A 206 2.56 4.68 -15.13
CA ASN A 206 2.66 4.02 -13.82
C ASN A 206 2.07 2.59 -13.84
N ILE A 207 2.64 1.75 -14.70
CA ILE A 207 2.20 0.36 -14.96
C ILE A 207 1.93 -0.46 -13.68
N VAL A 208 2.65 -0.22 -12.58
CA VAL A 208 2.47 -0.92 -11.32
C VAL A 208 1.11 -0.61 -10.70
N ALA A 209 0.76 0.67 -10.61
CA ALA A 209 -0.55 1.10 -10.10
C ALA A 209 -1.67 0.76 -11.10
N LYS A 210 -1.42 0.95 -12.40
CA LYS A 210 -2.40 0.68 -13.44
C LYS A 210 -2.82 -0.78 -13.48
N ARG A 211 -1.88 -1.73 -13.37
CA ARG A 211 -2.23 -3.14 -13.35
C ARG A 211 -3.26 -3.47 -12.26
N GLY A 212 -3.05 -2.95 -11.05
CA GLY A 212 -4.00 -3.11 -9.95
C GLY A 212 -5.33 -2.39 -10.21
N ALA A 213 -5.29 -1.16 -10.74
CA ALA A 213 -6.49 -0.38 -11.04
C ALA A 213 -7.38 -1.03 -12.11
N LEU A 214 -6.78 -1.52 -13.20
CA LEU A 214 -7.49 -2.21 -14.27
C LEU A 214 -8.12 -3.51 -13.78
N PHE A 215 -7.39 -4.28 -12.97
CA PHE A 215 -7.91 -5.46 -12.31
C PHE A 215 -9.12 -5.13 -11.41
N MET A 216 -9.05 -4.06 -10.60
CA MET A 216 -10.16 -3.67 -9.73
C MET A 216 -11.40 -3.19 -10.52
N ILE A 217 -11.22 -2.61 -11.69
CA ILE A 217 -12.32 -2.31 -12.62
C ILE A 217 -12.97 -3.61 -13.11
N ASP A 218 -12.17 -4.58 -13.57
CA ASP A 218 -12.70 -5.89 -14.00
C ASP A 218 -13.41 -6.63 -12.87
N LEU A 219 -12.84 -6.62 -11.66
CA LEU A 219 -13.48 -7.21 -10.49
C LEU A 219 -14.82 -6.55 -10.20
N LYS A 220 -14.91 -5.21 -10.25
CA LYS A 220 -16.16 -4.48 -10.06
C LYS A 220 -17.23 -4.94 -11.05
N HIS A 221 -16.89 -4.95 -12.33
CA HIS A 221 -17.82 -5.39 -13.36
C HIS A 221 -18.25 -6.84 -13.17
N ALA A 222 -17.31 -7.73 -12.85
CA ALA A 222 -17.63 -9.14 -12.61
C ALA A 222 -18.57 -9.36 -11.40
N VAL A 223 -18.41 -8.56 -10.34
CA VAL A 223 -19.34 -8.57 -9.19
C VAL A 223 -20.71 -8.04 -9.58
N GLN A 224 -20.77 -6.94 -10.33
CA GLN A 224 -22.02 -6.33 -10.80
C GLN A 224 -22.76 -7.22 -11.80
N GLU A 225 -22.08 -7.95 -12.67
CA GLU A 225 -22.66 -8.94 -13.60
C GLU A 225 -23.35 -10.11 -12.88
N LYS A 226 -22.94 -10.39 -11.61
CA LYS A 226 -23.67 -11.32 -10.72
C LYS A 226 -24.94 -10.73 -10.11
N GLY A 227 -25.26 -9.46 -10.39
CA GLY A 227 -26.35 -8.73 -9.78
C GLY A 227 -26.05 -8.27 -8.34
N TRP A 228 -24.76 -8.26 -7.93
CA TRP A 228 -24.35 -7.82 -6.60
C TRP A 228 -23.89 -6.36 -6.60
N THR A 229 -24.14 -5.67 -5.50
CA THR A 229 -23.71 -4.28 -5.33
C THR A 229 -22.25 -4.20 -4.91
N VAL A 230 -21.50 -3.27 -5.52
CA VAL A 230 -20.20 -2.81 -5.02
C VAL A 230 -20.42 -1.43 -4.44
N ALA A 231 -20.29 -1.28 -3.12
CA ALA A 231 -20.48 0.01 -2.48
C ALA A 231 -19.27 0.92 -2.67
N HIS A 232 -18.05 0.39 -2.47
CA HIS A 232 -16.84 1.18 -2.50
C HIS A 232 -15.63 0.37 -2.94
N ILE A 233 -14.78 0.97 -3.77
CA ILE A 233 -13.42 0.51 -4.05
C ILE A 233 -12.48 1.65 -3.74
N LYS A 234 -11.37 1.34 -3.05
CA LYS A 234 -10.30 2.29 -2.81
C LYS A 234 -8.97 1.59 -2.95
N THR A 235 -8.33 1.82 -4.09
CA THR A 235 -7.03 1.26 -4.49
C THR A 235 -7.00 -0.27 -4.48
N ASP A 236 -6.82 -0.89 -3.34
CA ASP A 236 -6.63 -2.33 -3.10
C ASP A 236 -7.77 -3.01 -2.35
N SER A 237 -8.74 -2.25 -1.88
CA SER A 237 -9.88 -2.76 -1.12
C SER A 237 -11.21 -2.64 -1.85
N ILE A 238 -12.05 -3.64 -1.72
CA ILE A 238 -13.45 -3.64 -2.17
C ILE A 238 -14.39 -3.85 -1.01
N LYS A 239 -15.51 -3.10 -0.99
CA LYS A 239 -16.57 -3.20 0.02
C LYS A 239 -17.86 -3.64 -0.62
N ILE A 240 -18.34 -4.82 -0.20
CA ILE A 240 -19.52 -5.47 -0.76
C ILE A 240 -20.60 -5.59 0.32
N PRO A 241 -21.76 -4.93 0.14
CA PRO A 241 -22.90 -5.05 1.04
C PRO A 241 -23.56 -6.43 0.99
N ASP A 242 -24.39 -6.71 2.02
CA ASP A 242 -25.10 -7.98 2.18
C ASP A 242 -24.14 -9.16 2.02
N ALA A 243 -23.04 -9.11 2.76
CA ALA A 243 -21.92 -10.03 2.66
C ALA A 243 -22.37 -11.47 2.93
N THR A 244 -21.98 -12.37 2.04
CA THR A 244 -22.15 -13.81 2.20
C THR A 244 -20.83 -14.52 1.90
N PRO A 245 -20.60 -15.74 2.42
CA PRO A 245 -19.42 -16.52 2.06
C PRO A 245 -19.26 -16.69 0.54
N GLU A 246 -20.35 -16.79 -0.22
CA GLU A 246 -20.33 -16.89 -1.67
C GLU A 246 -19.72 -15.63 -2.32
N LYS A 247 -20.17 -14.43 -1.91
CA LYS A 247 -19.66 -13.16 -2.42
C LYS A 247 -18.17 -12.99 -2.10
N ILE A 248 -17.77 -13.29 -0.87
CA ILE A 248 -16.39 -13.20 -0.43
C ILE A 248 -15.51 -14.17 -1.22
N ASN A 249 -15.90 -15.44 -1.33
CA ASN A 249 -15.17 -16.44 -2.09
C ASN A 249 -15.06 -16.08 -3.57
N PHE A 250 -16.10 -15.52 -4.17
CA PHE A 250 -16.05 -15.06 -5.56
C PHE A 250 -14.92 -14.02 -5.77
N VAL A 251 -14.82 -13.02 -4.89
CA VAL A 251 -13.76 -11.99 -4.97
C VAL A 251 -12.37 -12.63 -4.81
N VAL A 252 -12.21 -13.51 -3.83
CA VAL A 252 -10.95 -14.22 -3.58
C VAL A 252 -10.52 -15.04 -4.80
N GLU A 253 -11.42 -15.85 -5.35
CA GLU A 253 -11.13 -16.70 -6.50
C GLU A 253 -10.93 -15.87 -7.79
N PHE A 254 -11.64 -14.77 -7.94
CA PHE A 254 -11.42 -13.85 -9.05
C PHE A 254 -10.02 -13.20 -8.97
N GLY A 255 -9.61 -12.78 -7.76
CA GLY A 255 -8.26 -12.23 -7.53
C GLY A 255 -7.15 -13.21 -7.89
N LYS A 256 -7.29 -14.47 -7.47
CA LYS A 256 -6.29 -15.52 -7.76
C LYS A 256 -6.04 -15.71 -9.26
N LYS A 257 -7.04 -15.55 -10.12
CA LYS A 257 -6.88 -15.64 -11.59
C LYS A 257 -5.93 -14.59 -12.15
N TYR A 258 -5.85 -13.44 -11.48
CA TYR A 258 -4.96 -12.34 -11.84
C TYR A 258 -3.67 -12.32 -11.01
N GLY A 259 -3.48 -13.31 -10.10
CA GLY A 259 -2.31 -13.43 -9.24
C GLY A 259 -2.38 -12.54 -7.98
N TYR A 260 -3.55 -12.02 -7.62
CA TYR A 260 -3.76 -11.28 -6.38
C TYR A 260 -4.39 -12.16 -5.30
N ASN A 261 -3.89 -12.01 -4.08
CA ASN A 261 -4.47 -12.65 -2.91
C ASN A 261 -5.31 -11.62 -2.14
N PHE A 262 -6.55 -11.96 -1.87
CA PHE A 262 -7.45 -11.15 -1.06
C PHE A 262 -7.61 -11.74 0.33
N ASP A 263 -7.63 -10.86 1.31
CA ASP A 263 -7.96 -11.16 2.69
C ASP A 263 -9.31 -10.52 3.05
N HIS A 264 -10.20 -11.26 3.70
CA HIS A 264 -11.40 -10.71 4.32
C HIS A 264 -11.00 -10.10 5.67
N GLU A 265 -10.74 -8.79 5.69
CA GLU A 265 -10.21 -8.11 6.87
C GLU A 265 -11.26 -7.89 7.96
N SER A 266 -12.48 -7.51 7.56
CA SER A 266 -13.54 -7.14 8.49
C SER A 266 -14.91 -7.23 7.83
N THR A 267 -15.94 -7.41 8.67
CA THR A 267 -17.33 -7.16 8.29
C THR A 267 -17.83 -5.95 9.06
N TYR A 268 -18.45 -5.01 8.38
CA TYR A 268 -19.12 -3.88 9.00
C TYR A 268 -20.60 -4.19 9.19
N ARG A 269 -21.11 -4.03 10.41
CA ARG A 269 -22.54 -4.17 10.70
C ARG A 269 -23.34 -3.13 9.91
N GLU A 270 -22.83 -1.90 9.87
CA GLU A 270 -23.42 -0.77 9.17
C GLU A 270 -22.33 0.16 8.64
N MET A 271 -22.55 0.72 7.47
CA MET A 271 -21.66 1.69 6.84
C MET A 271 -22.46 2.82 6.20
N CYS A 272 -22.10 4.07 6.49
CA CYS A 272 -22.53 5.23 5.74
C CYS A 272 -21.40 5.69 4.83
N LEU A 273 -21.58 5.55 3.52
CA LEU A 273 -20.64 6.03 2.52
C LEU A 273 -21.11 7.39 1.99
N VAL A 274 -20.30 8.43 2.19
CA VAL A 274 -20.64 9.81 1.81
C VAL A 274 -20.11 10.12 0.39
N ASN A 275 -18.88 9.72 0.09
CA ASN A 275 -18.21 9.92 -1.19
C ASN A 275 -16.98 9.00 -1.32
N LYS A 276 -16.20 9.18 -2.41
CA LYS A 276 -14.99 8.38 -2.72
C LYS A 276 -13.95 8.30 -1.58
N SER A 277 -13.91 9.26 -0.67
CA SER A 277 -12.89 9.35 0.39
C SER A 277 -13.46 9.31 1.81
N THR A 278 -14.76 9.51 1.98
CA THR A 278 -15.38 9.72 3.30
C THR A 278 -16.44 8.67 3.57
N TYR A 279 -16.25 7.89 4.61
CA TYR A 279 -17.26 6.96 5.13
C TYR A 279 -17.14 6.82 6.65
N ILE A 280 -18.17 6.26 7.25
CA ILE A 280 -18.25 5.82 8.64
C ILE A 280 -18.75 4.38 8.63
N ALA A 281 -18.14 3.52 9.41
CA ALA A 281 -18.61 2.15 9.57
C ALA A 281 -18.42 1.64 11.00
N LYS A 282 -19.37 0.81 11.45
CA LYS A 282 -19.28 0.07 12.71
C LYS A 282 -18.79 -1.32 12.42
N VAL A 283 -17.62 -1.69 12.93
CA VAL A 283 -17.04 -3.02 12.71
C VAL A 283 -17.77 -4.05 13.55
N GLU A 284 -18.25 -5.11 12.93
CA GLU A 284 -18.88 -6.25 13.60
C GLU A 284 -17.86 -7.35 13.93
N SER A 285 -17.02 -7.70 12.94
CA SER A 285 -16.03 -8.79 13.09
C SER A 285 -14.74 -8.46 12.35
N GLY A 286 -13.64 -9.10 12.76
CA GLY A 286 -12.31 -8.90 12.22
C GLY A 286 -11.49 -7.88 13.03
N LYS A 287 -10.50 -7.28 12.39
CA LYS A 287 -9.66 -6.25 13.01
C LYS A 287 -10.53 -5.05 13.41
N HIS A 288 -10.37 -4.56 14.65
CA HIS A 288 -11.16 -3.47 15.24
C HIS A 288 -12.64 -3.80 15.51
N ALA A 289 -12.99 -5.07 15.72
CA ALA A 289 -14.36 -5.47 16.07
C ALA A 289 -14.91 -4.65 17.25
N GLY A 290 -16.14 -4.13 17.07
CA GLY A 290 -16.79 -3.25 18.05
C GLY A 290 -16.42 -1.76 17.96
N GLU A 291 -15.47 -1.37 17.11
CA GLU A 291 -15.06 0.03 16.95
C GLU A 291 -15.80 0.72 15.78
N TRP A 292 -15.82 2.05 15.82
CA TRP A 292 -16.14 2.87 14.68
C TRP A 292 -14.87 3.17 13.89
N VAL A 293 -14.90 2.95 12.57
CA VAL A 293 -13.79 3.20 11.66
C VAL A 293 -14.18 4.16 10.55
N GLY A 294 -13.19 4.60 9.77
CA GLY A 294 -13.37 5.52 8.65
C GLY A 294 -12.70 6.85 8.92
N VAL A 295 -13.41 7.95 9.03
CA VAL A 295 -12.84 9.29 9.27
C VAL A 295 -12.66 9.51 10.78
N ALA A 296 -11.89 8.64 11.43
CA ALA A 296 -11.79 8.51 12.89
C ALA A 296 -11.39 9.83 13.60
N ALA A 297 -10.47 10.60 13.05
CA ALA A 297 -10.07 11.88 13.63
C ALA A 297 -11.22 12.91 13.68
N GLN A 298 -12.21 12.78 12.80
CA GLN A 298 -13.37 13.67 12.72
C GLN A 298 -14.45 13.28 13.74
N PHE A 299 -14.46 12.03 14.24
CA PHE A 299 -15.41 11.59 15.27
C PHE A 299 -15.10 12.15 16.64
N GLN A 300 -13.86 12.49 16.92
CA GLN A 300 -13.45 13.09 18.19
C GLN A 300 -13.85 14.57 18.28
N HIS A 301 -14.17 15.20 17.14
CA HIS A 301 -14.59 16.59 17.11
C HIS A 301 -16.12 16.68 17.00
N PRO A 302 -16.84 17.23 18.01
CA PRO A 302 -18.31 17.21 18.08
C PRO A 302 -19.01 17.76 16.85
N TYR A 303 -18.48 18.84 16.27
CA TYR A 303 -19.07 19.50 15.09
C TYR A 303 -18.96 18.66 13.82
N VAL A 304 -17.85 17.93 13.63
CA VAL A 304 -17.64 17.09 12.46
C VAL A 304 -18.46 15.82 12.54
N SER A 305 -18.56 15.24 13.73
CA SER A 305 -19.42 14.09 14.00
C SER A 305 -20.89 14.42 13.69
N LEU A 306 -21.38 15.60 14.12
CA LEU A 306 -22.76 16.05 13.85
C LEU A 306 -23.00 16.27 12.33
N PHE A 307 -22.02 16.82 11.62
CA PHE A 307 -22.12 17.07 10.18
C PHE A 307 -22.21 15.76 9.38
N ILE A 308 -21.40 14.77 9.73
CA ILE A 308 -21.39 13.45 9.05
C ILE A 308 -22.71 12.74 9.37
N HIS A 309 -23.16 12.73 10.62
CA HIS A 309 -24.41 12.12 11.03
C HIS A 309 -25.60 12.73 10.28
N ASN A 310 -25.68 14.05 10.19
CA ASN A 310 -26.76 14.74 9.48
C ASN A 310 -26.75 14.48 7.96
N LYS A 311 -25.56 14.34 7.32
CA LYS A 311 -25.48 13.97 5.90
C LYS A 311 -25.91 12.51 5.67
N CYS A 312 -25.48 11.59 6.51
CA CYS A 312 -25.89 10.20 6.41
C CYS A 312 -27.41 10.02 6.57
N CYS A 313 -28.00 10.69 7.57
CA CYS A 313 -29.45 10.64 7.80
C CYS A 313 -30.25 11.20 6.60
N LYS A 314 -29.78 12.29 5.96
CA LYS A 314 -30.47 12.88 4.80
C LYS A 314 -30.42 11.97 3.56
N HIS A 315 -29.32 11.20 3.34
CA HIS A 315 -29.23 10.27 2.24
C HIS A 315 -30.04 8.99 2.47
N GLY A 316 -30.17 8.54 3.73
CA GLY A 316 -31.01 7.40 4.09
C GLY A 316 -32.52 7.64 4.01
N GLN A 317 -32.97 8.90 4.03
CA GLN A 317 -34.37 9.27 3.90
C GLN A 317 -34.85 9.46 2.45
N GLN A 318 -33.94 9.43 1.47
CA GLN A 318 -34.27 9.59 0.04
C GLN A 318 -34.30 8.24 -0.73
N LYS A 319 -34.20 7.14 -0.06
CA LYS A 319 -34.46 5.78 -0.55
C LYS A 319 -35.53 5.13 0.33
#